data_d533ebcba048d4fb8bfbd90c2dce3067
#
_entry.id   d533ebcba048d4fb8bfbd90c2dce3067
#
_cell.length_a   1.000
_cell.length_b   1.000
_cell.length_c   1.000
_cell.angle_alpha   90.00
_cell.angle_beta   90.00
_cell.angle_gamma   90.00
#
_symmetry.space_group_name_H-M   'P 1'
#
loop_
_entity.id
_entity.type
_entity.pdbx_description
1 polymer ?
#
loop_
_entity_poly.entity_id
_entity_poly.type
_entity_poly.pdbx_seq_one_letter_code
_entity_poly.pdbx_strand_id
1 'polypeptide(L)' 'SKEAESANVVAANIQHIFAVTEQTGAGTRATADQVRELNRMAEELRQSVSRFKIA' A
#
# COMPACT_ATOMS: atom_id res chain seq x y z
N SER A 1 38.50 4.33 12.33
CA SER A 1 38.47 5.76 12.10
C SER A 1 37.04 6.28 12.03
N LYS A 2 36.86 7.55 12.25
CA LYS A 2 35.53 8.18 12.19
C LYS A 2 34.93 8.10 10.81
N GLU A 3 35.73 8.18 9.77
CA GLU A 3 35.26 8.06 8.38
C GLU A 3 34.71 6.68 8.09
N ALA A 4 35.37 5.63 8.58
CA ALA A 4 34.88 4.27 8.41
C ALA A 4 33.58 4.04 9.16
N GLU A 5 33.47 4.58 10.36
CA GLU A 5 32.25 4.49 11.15
C GLU A 5 31.11 5.22 10.48
N SER A 6 31.35 6.42 9.97
CA SER A 6 30.36 7.19 9.25
C SER A 6 29.90 6.47 7.98
N ALA A 7 30.82 5.86 7.25
CA ALA A 7 30.48 5.08 6.06
C ALA A 7 29.59 3.90 6.41
N ASN A 8 29.87 3.22 7.52
CA ASN A 8 29.04 2.10 7.98
C ASN A 8 27.62 2.55 8.35
N VAL A 9 27.51 3.71 9.00
CA VAL A 9 26.19 4.27 9.36
C VAL A 9 25.41 4.62 8.10
N VAL A 10 26.06 5.23 7.11
CA VAL A 10 25.41 5.56 5.83
C VAL A 10 24.95 4.30 5.13
N ALA A 11 25.78 3.26 5.08
CA ALA A 11 25.40 2.00 4.45
C ALA A 11 24.18 1.37 5.12
N ALA A 12 24.14 1.38 6.46
CA ALA A 12 23.00 0.86 7.21
C ALA A 12 21.73 1.68 6.93
N ASN A 13 21.86 3.00 6.84
CA ASN A 13 20.73 3.87 6.53
C ASN A 13 20.20 3.62 5.12
N ILE A 14 21.06 3.38 4.16
CA ILE A 14 20.66 3.06 2.78
C ILE A 14 19.87 1.75 2.76
N GLN A 15 20.34 0.73 3.46
CA GLN A 15 19.62 -0.54 3.55
C GLN A 15 18.25 -0.36 4.18
N HIS A 16 18.16 0.48 5.20
CA HIS A 16 16.89 0.78 5.85
C HIS A 16 15.93 1.49 4.90
N ILE A 17 16.44 2.44 4.12
CA ILE A 17 15.64 3.14 3.10
C ILE A 17 15.06 2.16 2.08
N PHE A 18 15.87 1.21 1.60
CA PHE A 18 15.41 0.20 0.65
C PHE A 18 14.31 -0.67 1.27
N ALA A 19 14.49 -1.08 2.53
CA ALA A 19 13.49 -1.89 3.21
C ALA A 19 12.16 -1.14 3.36
N VAL A 20 12.21 0.12 3.76
CA VAL A 20 11.01 0.96 3.90
C VAL A 20 10.36 1.20 2.53
N THR A 21 11.16 1.41 1.49
CA THR A 21 10.65 1.60 0.14
C THR A 21 9.91 0.37 -0.35
N GLU A 22 10.44 -0.82 -0.11
CA GLU A 22 9.76 -2.08 -0.46
C GLU A 22 8.46 -2.25 0.32
N GLN A 23 8.50 -1.95 1.61
CA GLN A 23 7.32 -2.03 2.47
C GLN A 23 6.24 -1.06 2.00
N THR A 24 6.63 0.16 1.65
CA THR A 24 5.71 1.18 1.15
C THR A 24 5.09 0.73 -0.18
N GLY A 25 5.89 0.16 -1.07
CA GLY A 25 5.40 -0.38 -2.34
C GLY A 25 4.37 -1.48 -2.14
N ALA A 26 4.64 -2.42 -1.21
CA ALA A 26 3.72 -3.48 -0.87
C ALA A 26 2.42 -2.92 -0.27
N GLY A 27 2.55 -1.92 0.62
CA GLY A 27 1.38 -1.26 1.21
C GLY A 27 0.54 -0.53 0.16
N THR A 28 1.19 0.11 -0.80
CA THR A 28 0.51 0.80 -1.89
C THR A 28 -0.28 -0.20 -2.76
N ARG A 29 0.32 -1.34 -3.07
CA ARG A 29 -0.37 -2.39 -3.85
C ARG A 29 -1.57 -2.94 -3.09
N ALA A 30 -1.41 -3.17 -1.78
CA ALA A 30 -2.50 -3.64 -0.93
C ALA A 30 -3.64 -2.62 -0.89
N THR A 31 -3.32 -1.34 -0.78
CA THR A 31 -4.31 -0.26 -0.81
C THR A 31 -5.06 -0.22 -2.14
N ALA A 32 -4.34 -0.36 -3.26
CA ALA A 32 -4.96 -0.40 -4.58
C ALA A 32 -5.93 -1.58 -4.71
N ASP A 33 -5.55 -2.74 -4.18
CA ASP A 33 -6.42 -3.92 -4.18
C ASP A 33 -7.68 -3.68 -3.34
N GLN A 34 -7.53 -3.03 -2.19
CA GLN A 34 -8.66 -2.67 -1.33
C GLN A 34 -9.61 -1.69 -2.00
N VAL A 35 -9.06 -0.72 -2.72
CA VAL A 35 -9.88 0.25 -3.46
C VAL A 35 -10.71 -0.46 -4.54
N ARG A 36 -10.10 -1.40 -5.26
CA ARG A 36 -10.83 -2.20 -6.26
C ARG A 36 -11.95 -2.99 -5.62
N GLU A 37 -11.68 -3.59 -4.45
CA GLU A 37 -12.68 -4.35 -3.71
C GLU A 37 -13.82 -3.46 -3.24
N LEU A 38 -13.53 -2.25 -2.76
CA LEU A 38 -14.53 -1.29 -2.37
C LEU A 38 -15.41 -0.86 -3.55
N ASN A 39 -14.81 -0.66 -4.71
CA ASN A 39 -15.55 -0.33 -5.93
C ASN A 39 -16.49 -1.46 -6.34
N ARG A 40 -16.02 -2.69 -6.22
CA ARG A 40 -16.85 -3.87 -6.50
C ARG A 40 -18.05 -3.96 -5.55
N MET A 41 -17.79 -3.74 -4.25
CA MET A 41 -18.87 -3.77 -3.25
C MET A 41 -19.86 -2.64 -3.46
N ALA A 42 -19.38 -1.45 -3.82
CA ALA A 42 -20.24 -0.31 -4.12
C ALA A 42 -21.16 -0.61 -5.30
N GLU A 43 -20.63 -1.25 -6.34
CA GLU A 43 -21.41 -1.65 -7.50
C GLU A 43 -22.45 -2.70 -7.14
N GLU A 44 -22.08 -3.68 -6.32
CA GLU A 44 -23.03 -4.69 -5.84
C GLU A 44 -24.16 -4.05 -5.02
N LEU A 45 -23.81 -3.09 -4.17
CA LEU A 45 -24.77 -2.38 -3.36
C LEU A 45 -25.72 -1.57 -4.25
N ARG A 46 -25.19 -0.89 -5.27
CA ARG A 46 -25.98 -0.13 -6.22
C ARG A 46 -27.01 -1.03 -6.91
N GLN A 47 -26.56 -2.20 -7.36
CA GLN A 47 -27.44 -3.18 -8.00
C GLN A 47 -28.50 -3.69 -7.04
N SER A 48 -28.14 -3.93 -5.79
CA SER A 48 -29.04 -4.41 -4.75
C SER A 48 -30.13 -3.39 -4.46
N VAL A 49 -29.75 -2.11 -4.32
CA VAL A 49 -30.70 -1.01 -4.12
C VAL A 49 -31.63 -0.86 -5.31
N SER A 50 -31.07 -0.98 -6.52
CA SER A 50 -31.84 -0.89 -7.75
C SER A 50 -32.93 -1.98 -7.81
N ARG A 51 -32.56 -3.20 -7.43
CA ARG A 51 -33.53 -4.32 -7.38
C ARG A 51 -34.64 -4.07 -6.36
N PHE A 52 -34.29 -3.49 -5.23
CA PHE A 52 -35.26 -3.16 -4.18
C PHE A 52 -36.25 -2.10 -4.65
N LYS A 53 -35.78 -1.13 -5.42
CA LYS A 53 -36.63 -0.05 -5.95
C LYS A 53 -37.65 -0.54 -6.96
N ILE A 54 -37.30 -1.58 -7.70
CA ILE A 54 -38.19 -2.14 -8.72
C ILE A 54 -39.23 -3.06 -8.11
N ALA A 55 -38.83 -3.70 -7.03
CA ALA A 55 -39.73 -4.60 -6.31
C ALA A 55 -40.73 -3.81 -5.46
#